data_98a21ac7f2adf5f202eb6401462f7b5c
#
_entry.id   98a21ac7f2adf5f202eb6401462f7b5c
#
_cell.length_a   1.000
_cell.length_b   1.000
_cell.length_c   1.000
_cell.angle_alpha   90.00
_cell.angle_beta   90.00
_cell.angle_gamma   90.00
#
_symmetry.space_group_name_H-M   'P 1'
#
loop_
_entity.id
_entity.type
_entity.pdbx_description
1 polymer ?
#
loop_
_entity_poly.entity_id
_entity_poly.type
_entity_poly.pdbx_seq_one_letter_code
_entity_poly.pdbx_strand_id
1 'polypeptide(L)'
;ILFKMITGKFPSLRLRRNRKNDWSRRLVEENNLSSNDFILPIFLIDGKNKKQPISSMPGVYRYTLDKLCSYVEKAIKNKIPMVALFPYTKTKYKDSFGTEALNENNLVCKAILEIKKRYKNNIGIMCDVALDPYTSHGHDGLIKSNQIVNDETIETLIKQSLLQAEMGCDVLAPSDMMDGRIGK
;
A
#
# COMPACT_ATOMS: atom_id res chain seq x y z
N ILE A 1 26.71 11.50 26.87
CA ILE A 1 25.77 11.96 27.92
C ILE A 1 24.97 10.73 28.33
N LEU A 2 25.34 10.16 29.52
CA LEU A 2 24.54 9.08 30.10
C LEU A 2 23.23 9.68 30.59
N PHE A 3 22.13 9.38 29.94
CA PHE A 3 20.78 9.63 30.48
C PHE A 3 20.63 8.80 31.75
N LYS A 4 20.65 9.45 32.90
CA LYS A 4 20.34 8.84 34.18
C LYS A 4 18.84 8.52 34.15
N MET A 5 18.47 7.25 33.90
CA MET A 5 17.07 6.82 33.99
C MET A 5 16.55 7.15 35.38
N ILE A 6 15.51 7.95 35.46
CA ILE A 6 14.81 8.25 36.71
C ILE A 6 14.06 6.96 37.09
N THR A 7 14.64 6.18 37.98
CA THR A 7 14.01 4.97 38.53
C THR A 7 13.24 5.36 39.78
N GLY A 8 11.93 5.52 39.64
CA GLY A 8 11.05 5.68 40.78
C GLY A 8 10.48 4.33 41.21
N LYS A 9 10.09 4.19 42.49
CA LYS A 9 9.44 2.99 43.05
C LYS A 9 8.04 3.30 43.52
N PHE A 10 7.12 2.32 43.40
CA PHE A 10 5.82 2.39 44.04
C PHE A 10 6.02 2.46 45.58
N PRO A 11 5.24 3.30 46.36
CA PRO A 11 4.08 4.08 45.89
C PRO A 11 4.39 5.48 45.37
N SER A 12 5.65 5.94 45.39
CA SER A 12 6.03 7.30 44.96
C SER A 12 5.84 7.49 43.45
N LEU A 13 6.20 6.50 42.67
CA LEU A 13 5.97 6.48 41.22
C LEU A 13 4.62 5.85 40.88
N ARG A 14 3.75 6.62 40.21
CA ARG A 14 2.41 6.19 39.77
C ARG A 14 2.17 6.67 38.35
N LEU A 15 2.58 5.86 37.37
CA LEU A 15 2.51 6.22 35.94
C LEU A 15 1.10 6.48 35.44
N ARG A 16 0.09 5.83 36.03
CA ARG A 16 -1.33 6.04 35.65
C ARG A 16 -1.91 7.37 36.09
N ARG A 17 -1.22 8.14 36.91
CA ARG A 17 -1.70 9.43 37.44
C ARG A 17 -2.07 10.39 36.28
N ASN A 18 -1.23 10.46 35.26
CA ASN A 18 -1.42 11.32 34.09
C ASN A 18 -2.55 10.85 33.15
N ARG A 19 -3.05 9.63 33.33
CA ARG A 19 -4.12 9.05 32.50
C ARG A 19 -5.52 9.22 33.10
N LYS A 20 -5.64 9.76 34.30
CA LYS A 20 -6.91 9.84 35.06
C LYS A 20 -7.93 10.77 34.40
N ASN A 21 -7.51 11.96 34.00
CA ASN A 21 -8.37 13.00 33.45
C ASN A 21 -8.03 13.28 31.98
N ASP A 22 -9.01 13.78 31.22
CA ASP A 22 -8.80 14.12 29.80
C ASP A 22 -7.74 15.21 29.60
N TRP A 23 -7.81 16.29 30.39
CA TRP A 23 -6.84 17.37 30.32
C TRP A 23 -5.41 16.90 30.60
N SER A 24 -5.21 15.97 31.56
CA SER A 24 -3.88 15.46 31.86
C SER A 24 -3.35 14.53 30.78
N ARG A 25 -4.21 13.72 30.14
CA ARG A 25 -3.83 12.93 28.96
C ARG A 25 -3.37 13.82 27.82
N ARG A 26 -4.15 14.86 27.49
CA ARG A 26 -3.78 15.83 26.44
C ARG A 26 -2.47 16.58 26.73
N LEU A 27 -2.21 16.90 28.02
CA LEU A 27 -1.00 17.60 28.42
C LEU A 27 0.27 16.77 28.22
N VAL A 28 0.19 15.44 28.39
CA VAL A 28 1.33 14.52 28.29
C VAL A 28 1.32 13.71 26.99
N GLU A 29 0.45 14.06 26.04
CA GLU A 29 0.36 13.41 24.74
C GLU A 29 1.60 13.73 23.91
N GLU A 30 2.31 12.67 23.49
CA GLU A 30 3.53 12.79 22.67
C GLU A 30 3.25 12.67 21.18
N ASN A 31 2.10 12.04 20.83
CA ASN A 31 1.73 11.77 19.44
C ASN A 31 0.36 12.37 19.11
N ASN A 32 0.28 13.09 18.03
CA ASN A 32 -0.97 13.60 17.47
C ASN A 32 -1.26 12.90 16.14
N LEU A 33 -2.49 12.43 15.96
CA LEU A 33 -2.94 11.84 14.71
C LEU A 33 -3.61 12.89 13.84
N SER A 34 -3.13 13.03 12.61
CA SER A 34 -3.68 13.93 11.61
C SER A 34 -3.95 13.21 10.29
N SER A 35 -4.60 13.87 9.34
CA SER A 35 -4.78 13.31 8.00
C SER A 35 -3.47 13.00 7.28
N ASN A 36 -2.38 13.69 7.66
CA ASN A 36 -1.06 13.51 7.06
C ASN A 36 -0.39 12.17 7.43
N ASP A 37 -0.92 11.48 8.44
CA ASP A 37 -0.41 10.20 8.91
C ASP A 37 -1.06 9.00 8.19
N PHE A 38 -1.96 9.27 7.23
CA PHE A 38 -2.71 8.22 6.52
C PHE A 38 -2.30 8.06 5.07
N ILE A 39 -2.33 6.81 4.61
CA ILE A 39 -2.30 6.42 3.21
C ILE A 39 -3.63 5.71 2.93
N LEU A 40 -4.39 6.16 1.93
CA LEU A 40 -5.67 5.54 1.59
C LEU A 40 -5.48 4.35 0.64
N PRO A 41 -5.78 3.10 1.05
CA PRO A 41 -5.76 1.97 0.15
C PRO A 41 -6.92 2.03 -0.83
N ILE A 42 -6.63 1.79 -2.12
CA ILE A 42 -7.62 1.74 -3.19
C ILE A 42 -7.53 0.41 -3.91
N PHE A 43 -8.61 -0.34 -3.89
CA PHE A 43 -8.70 -1.61 -4.60
C PHE A 43 -9.28 -1.37 -5.99
N LEU A 44 -8.57 -1.85 -7.00
CA LEU A 44 -8.91 -1.68 -8.41
C LEU A 44 -9.58 -2.94 -8.96
N ILE A 45 -10.54 -2.76 -9.86
CA ILE A 45 -11.15 -3.85 -10.63
C ILE A 45 -11.30 -3.43 -12.08
N ASP A 46 -11.11 -4.39 -12.99
CA ASP A 46 -11.30 -4.16 -14.40
C ASP A 46 -12.80 -4.08 -14.79
N GLY A 47 -13.11 -3.24 -15.76
CA GLY A 47 -14.45 -3.03 -16.27
C GLY A 47 -14.82 -1.56 -16.41
N LYS A 48 -16.13 -1.28 -16.41
CA LYS A 48 -16.66 0.08 -16.55
C LYS A 48 -17.84 0.28 -15.58
N ASN A 49 -17.88 1.44 -14.96
CA ASN A 49 -18.94 1.92 -14.07
C ASN A 49 -19.28 0.96 -12.91
N LYS A 50 -18.25 0.34 -12.31
CA LYS A 50 -18.43 -0.60 -11.19
C LYS A 50 -17.85 -0.05 -9.90
N LYS A 51 -18.61 -0.30 -8.83
CA LYS A 51 -18.19 -0.20 -7.43
C LYS A 51 -18.60 -1.50 -6.77
N GLN A 52 -17.66 -2.42 -6.55
CA GLN A 52 -17.92 -3.77 -6.05
C GLN A 52 -17.52 -3.88 -4.59
N PRO A 53 -18.41 -4.30 -3.68
CA PRO A 53 -18.03 -4.52 -2.29
C PRO A 53 -17.05 -5.69 -2.16
N ILE A 54 -16.17 -5.60 -1.16
CA ILE A 54 -15.28 -6.68 -0.75
C ILE A 54 -15.94 -7.36 0.45
N SER A 55 -16.40 -8.60 0.28
CA SER A 55 -17.21 -9.30 1.30
C SER A 55 -16.49 -9.45 2.66
N SER A 56 -15.17 -9.68 2.63
CA SER A 56 -14.33 -9.80 3.83
C SER A 56 -13.97 -8.46 4.49
N MET A 57 -14.28 -7.31 3.84
CA MET A 57 -13.92 -5.98 4.32
C MET A 57 -15.16 -5.07 4.29
N PRO A 58 -16.02 -5.08 5.31
CA PRO A 58 -17.25 -4.28 5.33
C PRO A 58 -16.99 -2.79 5.10
N GLY A 59 -17.72 -2.19 4.14
CA GLY A 59 -17.56 -0.78 3.77
C GLY A 59 -16.44 -0.48 2.78
N VAL A 60 -15.61 -1.47 2.42
CA VAL A 60 -14.54 -1.33 1.42
C VAL A 60 -15.00 -1.87 0.06
N TYR A 61 -14.56 -1.20 -0.99
CA TYR A 61 -15.00 -1.50 -2.36
C TYR A 61 -13.82 -1.55 -3.32
N ARG A 62 -13.98 -2.34 -4.40
CA ARG A 62 -13.14 -2.25 -5.59
C ARG A 62 -13.75 -1.26 -6.56
N TYR A 63 -12.92 -0.44 -7.20
CA TYR A 63 -13.35 0.59 -8.14
C TYR A 63 -12.78 0.34 -9.53
N THR A 64 -13.59 0.54 -10.56
CA THR A 64 -13.12 0.65 -11.95
C THR A 64 -12.43 1.99 -12.19
N LEU A 65 -11.58 2.08 -13.21
CA LEU A 65 -10.79 3.29 -13.50
C LEU A 65 -11.63 4.56 -13.64
N ASP A 66 -12.80 4.46 -14.25
CA ASP A 66 -13.74 5.58 -14.39
C ASP A 66 -14.34 6.05 -13.05
N LYS A 67 -14.36 5.20 -12.02
CA LYS A 67 -14.79 5.54 -10.64
C LYS A 67 -13.63 5.89 -9.71
N LEU A 68 -12.42 5.53 -10.08
CA LEU A 68 -11.21 5.75 -9.29
C LEU A 68 -11.04 7.23 -8.89
N CYS A 69 -11.14 8.12 -9.88
CA CYS A 69 -10.93 9.56 -9.66
C CYS A 69 -11.85 10.14 -8.61
N SER A 70 -13.14 9.80 -8.61
CA SER A 70 -14.08 10.30 -7.59
C SER A 70 -13.71 9.82 -6.17
N TYR A 71 -13.01 8.69 -6.04
CA TYR A 71 -12.55 8.19 -4.75
C TYR A 71 -11.24 8.85 -4.32
N VAL A 72 -10.33 9.09 -5.27
CA VAL A 72 -9.11 9.88 -5.04
C VAL A 72 -9.45 11.32 -4.60
N GLU A 73 -10.48 11.94 -5.17
CA GLU A 73 -10.95 13.28 -4.74
C GLU A 73 -11.37 13.31 -3.27
N LYS A 74 -11.91 12.22 -2.74
CA LYS A 74 -12.22 12.13 -1.30
C LYS A 74 -10.96 12.14 -0.44
N ALA A 75 -9.88 11.46 -0.88
CA ALA A 75 -8.60 11.53 -0.18
C ALA A 75 -8.07 12.98 -0.14
N ILE A 76 -8.05 13.65 -1.30
CA ILE A 76 -7.60 15.04 -1.41
C ILE A 76 -8.44 15.98 -0.53
N LYS A 77 -9.77 15.88 -0.57
CA LYS A 77 -10.68 16.68 0.27
C LYS A 77 -10.46 16.46 1.77
N ASN A 78 -10.11 15.26 2.16
CA ASN A 78 -9.79 14.91 3.56
C ASN A 78 -8.32 15.17 3.90
N LYS A 79 -7.55 15.80 3.01
CA LYS A 79 -6.13 16.12 3.18
C LYS A 79 -5.26 14.87 3.45
N ILE A 80 -5.65 13.70 2.93
CA ILE A 80 -4.83 12.49 2.94
C ILE A 80 -3.78 12.64 1.84
N PRO A 81 -2.47 12.57 2.17
CA PRO A 81 -1.41 12.92 1.22
C PRO A 81 -1.15 11.88 0.15
N MET A 82 -1.53 10.63 0.37
CA MET A 82 -1.14 9.51 -0.50
C MET A 82 -2.24 8.45 -0.63
N VAL A 83 -2.31 7.82 -1.80
CA VAL A 83 -3.12 6.61 -2.04
C VAL A 83 -2.22 5.43 -2.34
N ALA A 84 -2.63 4.22 -1.92
CA ALA A 84 -1.95 2.97 -2.25
C ALA A 84 -2.85 2.13 -3.17
N LEU A 85 -2.30 1.63 -4.29
CA LEU A 85 -3.06 0.94 -5.33
C LEU A 85 -2.89 -0.58 -5.26
N PHE A 86 -4.00 -1.31 -5.17
CA PHE A 86 -4.05 -2.77 -5.12
C PHE A 86 -4.97 -3.31 -6.23
N PRO A 87 -4.46 -4.09 -7.19
CA PRO A 87 -5.27 -4.60 -8.29
C PRO A 87 -6.00 -5.90 -7.91
N TYR A 88 -7.20 -6.06 -8.45
CA TYR A 88 -7.85 -7.35 -8.56
C TYR A 88 -7.70 -7.85 -10.00
N THR A 89 -6.69 -8.67 -10.24
CA THR A 89 -6.40 -9.23 -11.55
C THR A 89 -7.32 -10.40 -11.86
N LYS A 90 -7.95 -10.39 -13.06
CA LYS A 90 -8.79 -11.49 -13.51
C LYS A 90 -7.96 -12.75 -13.74
N THR A 91 -8.52 -13.92 -13.44
CA THR A 91 -7.85 -15.22 -13.57
C THR A 91 -7.24 -15.45 -14.96
N LYS A 92 -7.89 -14.97 -16.03
CA LYS A 92 -7.38 -15.10 -17.41
C LYS A 92 -6.06 -14.35 -17.68
N TYR A 93 -5.66 -13.42 -16.82
CA TYR A 93 -4.40 -12.67 -16.89
C TYR A 93 -3.36 -13.17 -15.89
N LYS A 94 -3.71 -14.19 -15.10
CA LYS A 94 -2.80 -14.80 -14.15
C LYS A 94 -2.11 -16.00 -14.77
N ASP A 95 -0.80 -16.10 -14.60
CA ASP A 95 0.01 -17.25 -14.98
C ASP A 95 1.00 -17.61 -13.86
N SER A 96 1.80 -18.65 -14.06
CA SER A 96 2.78 -19.09 -13.06
C SER A 96 3.97 -18.13 -12.89
N PHE A 97 4.15 -17.18 -13.80
CA PHE A 97 5.27 -16.24 -13.83
C PHE A 97 4.87 -14.82 -13.41
N GLY A 98 3.58 -14.56 -13.20
CA GLY A 98 3.08 -13.22 -12.90
C GLY A 98 3.30 -12.23 -14.04
N THR A 99 3.26 -12.68 -15.28
CA THR A 99 3.61 -11.87 -16.48
C THR A 99 2.81 -10.58 -16.58
N GLU A 100 1.56 -10.55 -16.13
CA GLU A 100 0.73 -9.35 -16.12
C GLU A 100 1.31 -8.22 -15.25
N ALA A 101 2.15 -8.53 -14.24
CA ALA A 101 2.86 -7.52 -13.45
C ALA A 101 3.78 -6.63 -14.30
N LEU A 102 4.29 -7.17 -15.42
CA LEU A 102 5.22 -6.50 -16.34
C LEU A 102 4.52 -5.91 -17.57
N ASN A 103 3.20 -5.99 -17.64
CA ASN A 103 2.42 -5.44 -18.74
C ASN A 103 2.18 -3.94 -18.51
N GLU A 104 2.70 -3.08 -19.36
CA GLU A 104 2.49 -1.62 -19.32
C GLU A 104 1.00 -1.23 -19.34
N ASN A 105 0.16 -2.09 -19.87
CA ASN A 105 -1.28 -1.90 -19.95
C ASN A 105 -2.06 -2.59 -18.82
N ASN A 106 -1.39 -3.03 -17.76
CA ASN A 106 -2.06 -3.61 -16.60
C ASN A 106 -2.91 -2.56 -15.86
N LEU A 107 -3.73 -3.02 -14.94
CA LEU A 107 -4.71 -2.19 -14.27
C LEU A 107 -4.06 -1.11 -13.38
N VAL A 108 -2.91 -1.42 -12.73
CA VAL A 108 -2.16 -0.49 -11.88
C VAL A 108 -1.52 0.61 -12.72
N CYS A 109 -0.83 0.26 -13.81
CA CYS A 109 -0.22 1.22 -14.72
C CYS A 109 -1.24 2.23 -15.26
N LYS A 110 -2.40 1.74 -15.71
CA LYS A 110 -3.50 2.60 -16.16
C LYS A 110 -4.02 3.52 -15.05
N ALA A 111 -4.12 3.00 -13.82
CA ALA A 111 -4.57 3.81 -12.68
C ALA A 111 -3.57 4.92 -12.33
N ILE A 112 -2.26 4.62 -12.33
CA ILE A 112 -1.21 5.62 -12.11
C ILE A 112 -1.32 6.75 -13.14
N LEU A 113 -1.37 6.40 -14.43
CA LEU A 113 -1.45 7.38 -15.52
C LEU A 113 -2.71 8.25 -15.40
N GLU A 114 -3.87 7.66 -15.07
CA GLU A 114 -5.13 8.42 -14.92
C GLU A 114 -5.07 9.39 -13.73
N ILE A 115 -4.52 8.95 -12.57
CA ILE A 115 -4.37 9.79 -11.39
C ILE A 115 -3.37 10.94 -11.68
N LYS A 116 -2.19 10.63 -12.25
CA LYS A 116 -1.17 11.64 -12.58
C LYS A 116 -1.67 12.66 -13.60
N LYS A 117 -2.37 12.21 -14.63
CA LYS A 117 -2.96 13.09 -15.63
C LYS A 117 -3.92 14.10 -15.00
N ARG A 118 -4.73 13.67 -14.03
CA ARG A 118 -5.80 14.50 -13.45
C ARG A 118 -5.35 15.34 -12.27
N TYR A 119 -4.54 14.78 -11.38
CA TYR A 119 -4.20 15.42 -10.09
C TYR A 119 -2.74 15.84 -9.98
N LYS A 120 -1.88 15.40 -10.92
CA LYS A 120 -0.44 15.73 -10.93
C LYS A 120 0.19 15.41 -9.55
N ASN A 121 0.73 16.44 -8.88
CA ASN A 121 1.40 16.33 -7.58
C ASN A 121 0.48 16.66 -6.38
N ASN A 122 -0.83 16.75 -6.59
CA ASN A 122 -1.76 17.03 -5.48
C ASN A 122 -2.00 15.83 -4.56
N ILE A 123 -1.55 14.63 -4.96
CA ILE A 123 -1.61 13.41 -4.17
C ILE A 123 -0.48 12.48 -4.59
N GLY A 124 0.17 11.85 -3.62
CA GLY A 124 1.16 10.82 -3.86
C GLY A 124 0.52 9.48 -4.24
N ILE A 125 1.23 8.68 -5.02
CA ILE A 125 0.82 7.33 -5.42
C ILE A 125 1.84 6.32 -4.90
N MET A 126 1.38 5.39 -4.09
CA MET A 126 2.14 4.21 -3.66
C MET A 126 1.65 3.00 -4.45
N CYS A 127 2.58 2.17 -4.92
CA CYS A 127 2.25 0.90 -5.56
C CYS A 127 2.86 -0.27 -4.81
N ASP A 128 2.07 -1.31 -4.66
CA ASP A 128 2.51 -2.58 -4.15
C ASP A 128 3.43 -3.27 -5.16
N VAL A 129 4.61 -3.71 -4.72
CA VAL A 129 5.54 -4.50 -5.53
C VAL A 129 5.48 -5.92 -5.02
N ALA A 130 4.63 -6.73 -5.66
CA ALA A 130 4.36 -8.11 -5.31
C ALA A 130 3.79 -8.86 -6.53
N LEU A 131 3.93 -10.18 -6.56
CA LEU A 131 3.48 -11.01 -7.67
C LEU A 131 2.19 -11.79 -7.39
N ASP A 132 1.77 -11.94 -6.13
CA ASP A 132 0.55 -12.67 -5.75
C ASP A 132 -0.74 -12.19 -6.46
N PRO A 133 -0.92 -10.88 -6.78
CA PRO A 133 -2.06 -10.45 -7.58
C PRO A 133 -2.04 -10.98 -9.00
N TYR A 134 -0.89 -11.41 -9.52
CA TYR A 134 -0.66 -11.75 -10.92
C TYR A 134 -0.32 -13.24 -11.15
N THR A 135 0.10 -13.96 -10.10
CA THR A 135 0.39 -15.39 -10.20
C THR A 135 -0.87 -16.25 -10.11
N SER A 136 -0.91 -17.36 -10.85
CA SER A 136 -2.03 -18.30 -10.84
C SER A 136 -2.10 -19.12 -9.55
N HIS A 137 -0.97 -19.32 -8.87
CA HIS A 137 -0.86 -20.02 -7.58
C HIS A 137 -1.07 -19.07 -6.39
N GLY A 138 -1.12 -17.75 -6.59
CA GLY A 138 -1.39 -16.76 -5.54
C GLY A 138 -0.26 -16.53 -4.55
N HIS A 139 0.96 -17.01 -4.84
CA HIS A 139 2.16 -16.73 -4.05
C HIS A 139 2.90 -15.52 -4.61
N ASP A 140 3.54 -14.73 -3.74
CA ASP A 140 4.33 -13.55 -4.06
C ASP A 140 5.72 -13.87 -4.65
N GLY A 141 6.19 -15.11 -4.57
CA GLY A 141 7.39 -15.64 -5.21
C GLY A 141 7.10 -16.57 -6.38
N LEU A 142 7.97 -16.60 -7.37
CA LEU A 142 7.92 -17.56 -8.48
C LEU A 142 8.18 -18.98 -7.95
N ILE A 143 7.49 -19.97 -8.51
CA ILE A 143 7.60 -21.37 -8.09
C ILE A 143 8.16 -22.20 -9.24
N LYS A 144 9.27 -22.93 -8.97
CA LYS A 144 9.84 -23.95 -9.84
C LYS A 144 10.04 -25.25 -9.07
N SER A 145 9.68 -26.38 -9.66
CA SER A 145 9.80 -27.70 -9.01
C SER A 145 9.25 -27.73 -7.58
N ASN A 146 8.11 -27.07 -7.37
CA ASN A 146 7.43 -26.93 -6.07
C ASN A 146 8.25 -26.19 -4.98
N GLN A 147 9.22 -25.38 -5.40
CA GLN A 147 10.02 -24.54 -4.52
C GLN A 147 9.97 -23.08 -4.98
N ILE A 148 10.01 -22.15 -4.02
CA ILE A 148 10.10 -20.72 -4.32
C ILE A 148 11.52 -20.41 -4.78
N VAL A 149 11.66 -19.74 -5.91
CA VAL A 149 12.94 -19.32 -6.48
C VAL A 149 13.18 -17.84 -6.18
N ASN A 150 14.05 -17.60 -5.22
CA ASN A 150 14.32 -16.25 -4.70
C ASN A 150 14.85 -15.30 -5.77
N ASP A 151 15.98 -15.61 -6.39
CA ASP A 151 16.71 -14.68 -7.25
C ASP A 151 15.94 -14.30 -8.50
N GLU A 152 15.26 -15.27 -9.13
CA GLU A 152 14.43 -15.01 -10.30
C GLU A 152 13.17 -14.18 -9.93
N THR A 153 12.65 -14.36 -8.72
CA THR A 153 11.57 -13.54 -8.22
C THR A 153 12.03 -12.09 -8.09
N ILE A 154 13.20 -11.86 -7.49
CA ILE A 154 13.78 -10.51 -7.34
C ILE A 154 13.96 -9.83 -8.71
N GLU A 155 14.48 -10.53 -9.70
CA GLU A 155 14.64 -9.97 -11.07
C GLU A 155 13.28 -9.54 -11.68
N THR A 156 12.22 -10.27 -11.36
CA THR A 156 10.86 -9.91 -11.81
C THR A 156 10.32 -8.70 -11.03
N LEU A 157 10.54 -8.65 -9.71
CA LEU A 157 10.14 -7.52 -8.87
C LEU A 157 10.88 -6.23 -9.24
N ILE A 158 12.16 -6.31 -9.63
CA ILE A 158 12.92 -5.16 -10.15
C ILE A 158 12.24 -4.60 -11.41
N LYS A 159 11.90 -5.46 -12.37
CA LYS A 159 11.20 -5.03 -13.60
C LYS A 159 9.84 -4.43 -13.31
N GLN A 160 9.08 -4.99 -12.38
CA GLN A 160 7.80 -4.44 -11.93
C GLN A 160 7.99 -3.06 -11.29
N SER A 161 9.01 -2.90 -10.44
CA SER A 161 9.34 -1.64 -9.78
C SER A 161 9.69 -0.55 -10.78
N LEU A 162 10.57 -0.86 -11.75
CA LEU A 162 10.97 0.07 -12.81
C LEU A 162 9.74 0.49 -13.63
N LEU A 163 8.92 -0.47 -14.05
CA LEU A 163 7.69 -0.17 -14.80
C LEU A 163 6.75 0.76 -14.02
N GLN A 164 6.50 0.47 -12.75
CA GLN A 164 5.64 1.31 -11.92
C GLN A 164 6.21 2.73 -11.74
N ALA A 165 7.53 2.86 -11.57
CA ALA A 165 8.22 4.14 -11.49
C ALA A 165 8.12 4.94 -12.81
N GLU A 166 8.34 4.29 -13.95
CA GLU A 166 8.20 4.88 -15.30
C GLU A 166 6.77 5.38 -15.56
N MET A 167 5.76 4.66 -15.06
CA MET A 167 4.35 5.10 -15.13
C MET A 167 4.04 6.31 -14.23
N GLY A 168 4.93 6.67 -13.31
CA GLY A 168 4.80 7.84 -12.42
C GLY A 168 4.39 7.52 -10.99
N CYS A 169 4.61 6.30 -10.51
CA CYS A 169 4.48 5.96 -9.08
C CYS A 169 5.50 6.75 -8.25
N ASP A 170 5.08 7.29 -7.11
CA ASP A 170 5.94 8.10 -6.23
C ASP A 170 6.63 7.26 -5.16
N VAL A 171 6.02 6.16 -4.75
CA VAL A 171 6.53 5.26 -3.69
C VAL A 171 6.32 3.81 -4.11
N LEU A 172 7.40 3.05 -4.13
CA LEU A 172 7.39 1.60 -4.32
C LEU A 172 7.36 0.93 -2.94
N ALA A 173 6.42 0.02 -2.74
CA ALA A 173 6.21 -0.67 -1.47
C ALA A 173 6.35 -2.19 -1.63
N PRO A 174 7.59 -2.74 -1.61
CA PRO A 174 7.80 -4.18 -1.70
C PRO A 174 7.16 -4.90 -0.51
N SER A 175 6.21 -5.79 -0.77
CA SER A 175 5.46 -6.52 0.24
C SER A 175 5.70 -8.04 0.19
N ASP A 176 6.59 -8.48 -0.68
CA ASP A 176 7.04 -9.86 -0.78
C ASP A 176 7.98 -10.27 0.37
N MET A 177 8.38 -11.54 0.40
CA MET A 177 9.24 -12.12 1.43
C MET A 177 10.58 -12.65 0.87
N MET A 178 11.05 -12.11 -0.27
CA MET A 178 12.30 -12.53 -0.89
C MET A 178 13.52 -11.90 -0.20
N ASP A 179 14.60 -12.67 -0.09
CA ASP A 179 15.86 -12.20 0.48
C ASP A 179 16.58 -11.24 -0.47
N GLY A 180 17.01 -10.09 0.04
CA GLY A 180 17.84 -9.13 -0.69
C GLY A 180 17.09 -8.16 -1.61
N ARG A 181 15.76 -8.22 -1.72
CA ARG A 181 14.94 -7.40 -2.63
C ARG A 181 15.13 -5.89 -2.46
N ILE A 182 15.35 -5.41 -1.24
CA ILE A 182 15.55 -3.98 -0.97
C ILE A 182 16.95 -3.51 -1.37
N GLY A 183 17.92 -4.39 -1.38
CA GLY A 183 19.29 -4.05 -1.76
C GLY A 183 19.55 -4.10 -3.26
N LYS A 184 18.63 -4.69 -4.03
CA LYS A 184 18.69 -4.78 -5.49
C LYS A 184 17.88 -3.68 -6.14
#